data_d71c9f3639fe3968635bce192ec2bee4
#
_entry.id   d71c9f3639fe3968635bce192ec2bee4
#
_cell.length_a   1.000
_cell.length_b   1.000
_cell.length_c   1.000
_cell.angle_alpha   90.00
_cell.angle_beta   90.00
_cell.angle_gamma   90.00
#
_symmetry.space_group_name_H-M   'P 1'
#
loop_
_entity.id
_entity.type
_entity.pdbx_description
1 polymer ?
#
loop_
_entity_poly.entity_id
_entity_poly.type
_entity_poly.pdbx_seq_one_letter_code
_entity_poly.pdbx_strand_id
1 'polypeptide(L)'
;MLYAAGDLATCIAEVFQGPRLVDRFAADRFLAGFRLTRSVRLLDLTGDWPARAGASQALASGPRPRAQVWARTIYEAYSKVEGIWYPSSMHGGSPALVLFERAETALPSTPDLDMPLSHPGLLADLVRAAGSLGYLIS
;
A
#
# COMPACT_ATOMS: atom_id res chain seq x y z
N MET A 1 6.06 -6.69 -7.63
CA MET A 1 5.76 -6.25 -6.25
C MET A 1 4.33 -5.76 -6.17
N LEU A 2 3.61 -6.15 -5.14
CA LEU A 2 2.22 -5.74 -4.92
C LEU A 2 2.17 -4.77 -3.74
N TYR A 3 1.65 -3.57 -3.95
CA TYR A 3 1.45 -2.57 -2.90
C TYR A 3 0.03 -2.65 -2.38
N ALA A 4 -0.12 -2.65 -1.07
CA ALA A 4 -1.41 -2.77 -0.41
C ALA A 4 -1.41 -2.01 0.93
N ALA A 5 -2.55 -1.92 1.56
CA ALA A 5 -2.70 -1.31 2.88
C ALA A 5 -3.78 -2.03 3.68
N GLY A 6 -3.79 -1.79 4.98
CA GLY A 6 -4.76 -2.40 5.87
C GLY A 6 -6.15 -1.76 5.82
N ASP A 7 -6.27 -0.57 5.21
CA ASP A 7 -7.55 0.14 5.11
C ASP A 7 -7.64 0.91 3.79
N LEU A 8 -8.88 1.23 3.41
CA LEU A 8 -9.18 1.92 2.15
C LEU A 8 -8.58 3.32 2.08
N ALA A 9 -8.67 4.09 3.15
CA ALA A 9 -8.17 5.46 3.15
C ALA A 9 -6.67 5.53 2.88
N THR A 10 -5.88 4.61 3.46
CA THR A 10 -4.44 4.53 3.22
C THR A 10 -4.15 4.15 1.77
N CYS A 11 -4.90 3.21 1.19
CA CYS A 11 -4.77 2.86 -0.23
C CYS A 11 -5.04 4.08 -1.12
N ILE A 12 -6.10 4.81 -0.85
CA ILE A 12 -6.47 6.01 -1.60
C ILE A 12 -5.40 7.10 -1.46
N ALA A 13 -4.88 7.29 -0.25
CA ALA A 13 -3.82 8.25 0.00
C ALA A 13 -2.57 7.95 -0.84
N GLU A 14 -2.15 6.68 -0.88
CA GLU A 14 -0.96 6.26 -1.63
C GLU A 14 -1.14 6.42 -3.14
N VAL A 15 -2.30 6.04 -3.67
CA VAL A 15 -2.55 6.06 -5.11
C VAL A 15 -2.75 7.47 -5.64
N PHE A 16 -3.46 8.32 -4.90
CA PHE A 16 -3.85 9.64 -5.37
C PHE A 16 -3.07 10.79 -4.71
N GLN A 17 -1.89 10.49 -4.18
CA GLN A 17 -1.07 11.47 -3.47
C GLN A 17 -0.66 12.68 -4.33
N GLY A 18 -0.45 12.47 -5.61
CA GLY A 18 -0.04 13.55 -6.53
C GLY A 18 -1.16 14.55 -6.76
N PRO A 19 -2.27 14.17 -7.41
CA PRO A 19 -3.35 15.09 -7.72
C PRO A 19 -4.20 15.47 -6.52
N ARG A 20 -4.22 14.65 -5.46
CA ARG A 20 -5.11 14.78 -4.30
C ARG A 20 -6.58 14.84 -4.71
N LEU A 21 -6.89 14.17 -5.81
CA LEU A 21 -8.20 14.02 -6.38
C LEU A 21 -8.43 12.54 -6.68
N VAL A 22 -9.48 11.97 -6.11
CA VAL A 22 -9.88 10.60 -6.37
C VAL A 22 -10.70 10.60 -7.66
N ASP A 23 -10.03 10.36 -8.79
CA ASP A 23 -10.67 10.23 -10.08
C ASP A 23 -11.09 8.78 -10.29
N ARG A 24 -12.39 8.53 -10.12
CA ARG A 24 -12.95 7.18 -10.19
C ARG A 24 -13.00 6.61 -11.61
N PHE A 25 -12.88 7.45 -12.60
CA PHE A 25 -13.08 7.09 -14.00
C PHE A 25 -11.79 7.01 -14.81
N ALA A 26 -10.69 7.52 -14.27
CA ALA A 26 -9.41 7.52 -14.97
C ALA A 26 -8.70 6.18 -14.82
N ALA A 27 -8.00 5.77 -15.88
CA ALA A 27 -7.06 4.65 -15.91
C ALA A 27 -7.64 3.28 -15.53
N ASP A 28 -8.95 3.10 -15.63
CA ASP A 28 -9.63 1.82 -15.35
C ASP A 28 -9.16 1.14 -14.08
N ARG A 29 -9.07 1.92 -13.00
CA ARG A 29 -8.60 1.41 -11.71
C ARG A 29 -9.66 0.54 -11.04
N PHE A 30 -9.19 -0.50 -10.37
CA PHE A 30 -10.01 -1.41 -9.59
C PHE A 30 -9.60 -1.37 -8.12
N LEU A 31 -10.57 -1.57 -7.24
CA LEU A 31 -10.31 -1.84 -5.84
C LEU A 31 -10.38 -3.34 -5.62
N ALA A 32 -9.27 -3.91 -5.15
CA ALA A 32 -9.22 -5.32 -4.79
C ALA A 32 -9.04 -5.45 -3.27
N GLY A 33 -9.88 -6.26 -2.65
CA GLY A 33 -9.77 -6.61 -1.24
C GLY A 33 -9.55 -8.11 -1.11
N PHE A 34 -8.56 -8.52 -0.30
CA PHE A 34 -8.22 -9.93 -0.18
C PHE A 34 -7.65 -10.24 1.20
N ARG A 35 -7.67 -11.52 1.55
CA ARG A 35 -7.01 -12.06 2.74
C ARG A 35 -5.89 -12.99 2.30
N LEU A 36 -4.75 -12.91 2.98
CA LEU A 36 -3.66 -13.83 2.74
C LEU A 36 -4.09 -15.24 3.17
N THR A 37 -3.69 -16.24 2.40
CA THR A 37 -4.05 -17.65 2.66
C THR A 37 -3.12 -18.31 3.68
N ARG A 38 -2.00 -17.67 3.99
CA ARG A 38 -1.04 -18.10 5.01
C ARG A 38 -0.32 -16.90 5.59
N SER A 39 0.35 -17.08 6.71
CA SER A 39 1.22 -16.06 7.25
C SER A 39 2.41 -15.79 6.32
N VAL A 40 2.82 -14.53 6.25
CA VAL A 40 3.98 -14.11 5.48
C VAL A 40 4.99 -13.44 6.39
N ARG A 41 6.26 -13.48 5.99
CA ARG A 41 7.34 -12.86 6.74
C ARG A 41 7.65 -11.48 6.17
N LEU A 42 7.34 -10.44 6.94
CA LEU A 42 7.54 -9.05 6.55
C LEU A 42 8.64 -8.41 7.38
N LEU A 43 9.43 -7.57 6.74
CA LEU A 43 10.35 -6.69 7.45
C LEU A 43 9.58 -5.47 7.95
N ASP A 44 9.62 -5.23 9.25
CA ASP A 44 8.87 -4.14 9.88
C ASP A 44 9.72 -2.86 9.94
N LEU A 45 9.39 -1.89 9.12
CA LEU A 45 10.04 -0.58 9.12
C LEU A 45 9.36 0.43 10.05
N THR A 46 8.33 0.03 10.77
CA THR A 46 7.67 0.89 11.76
C THR A 46 8.41 0.89 13.11
N GLY A 47 9.33 -0.06 13.32
CA GLY A 47 10.10 -0.20 14.56
C GLY A 47 11.51 0.35 14.46
N ASP A 48 12.45 -0.31 15.13
CA ASP A 48 13.84 0.15 15.30
C ASP A 48 14.77 -0.20 14.15
N TRP A 49 14.33 -1.04 13.23
CA TRP A 49 15.18 -1.52 12.15
C TRP A 49 15.79 -0.40 11.30
N PRO A 50 15.03 0.64 10.91
CA PRO A 50 15.59 1.73 10.10
C PRO A 50 16.77 2.41 10.79
N ALA A 51 16.69 2.65 12.09
CA ALA A 51 17.76 3.25 12.85
C ALA A 51 18.99 2.34 12.93
N ARG A 52 18.79 1.03 13.15
CA ARG A 52 19.89 0.04 13.20
C ARG A 52 20.59 -0.10 11.85
N ALA A 53 19.84 0.01 10.77
CA ALA A 53 20.39 -0.11 9.42
C ALA A 53 21.01 1.19 8.91
N GLY A 54 20.97 2.28 9.70
CA GLY A 54 21.43 3.59 9.27
C GLY A 54 20.49 4.28 8.30
N ALA A 55 19.28 3.74 8.12
CA ALA A 55 18.25 4.35 7.29
C ALA A 55 17.38 5.28 8.12
N SER A 56 16.95 6.39 7.53
CA SER A 56 16.04 7.31 8.21
C SER A 56 14.58 6.95 7.92
N GLN A 57 13.68 7.39 8.79
CA GLN A 57 12.24 7.28 8.56
C GLN A 57 11.84 7.94 7.24
N ALA A 58 12.52 9.02 6.85
CA ALA A 58 12.27 9.69 5.60
C ALA A 58 12.51 8.80 4.38
N LEU A 59 13.43 7.83 4.45
CA LEU A 59 13.68 6.89 3.36
C LEU A 59 12.53 5.89 3.24
N ALA A 60 12.01 5.39 4.36
CA ALA A 60 10.88 4.47 4.35
C ALA A 60 9.57 5.16 3.94
N SER A 61 9.39 6.43 4.30
CA SER A 61 8.17 7.20 4.06
C SER A 61 8.34 8.31 3.01
N GLY A 62 9.46 8.29 2.27
CA GLY A 62 9.73 9.27 1.22
C GLY A 62 8.96 8.99 -0.08
N PRO A 63 9.28 9.74 -1.17
CA PRO A 63 8.65 9.52 -2.46
C PRO A 63 8.74 8.06 -2.92
N ARG A 64 7.70 7.59 -3.62
CA ARG A 64 7.61 6.19 -4.07
C ARG A 64 8.84 5.67 -4.82
N PRO A 65 9.49 6.42 -5.72
CA PRO A 65 10.70 5.91 -6.38
C PRO A 65 11.82 5.53 -5.42
N ARG A 66 11.97 6.30 -4.35
CA ARG A 66 12.97 6.02 -3.31
C ARG A 66 12.59 4.79 -2.49
N ALA A 67 11.30 4.67 -2.13
CA ALA A 67 10.77 3.50 -1.43
C ALA A 67 10.92 2.23 -2.28
N GLN A 68 10.72 2.31 -3.59
CA GLN A 68 10.90 1.19 -4.50
C GLN A 68 12.36 0.71 -4.55
N VAL A 69 13.33 1.63 -4.54
CA VAL A 69 14.76 1.28 -4.50
C VAL A 69 15.08 0.54 -3.21
N TRP A 70 14.58 1.02 -2.07
CA TRP A 70 14.75 0.36 -0.78
C TRP A 70 14.10 -1.02 -0.75
N ALA A 71 12.90 -1.15 -1.30
CA ALA A 71 12.21 -2.43 -1.37
C ALA A 71 13.02 -3.46 -2.17
N ARG A 72 13.60 -3.05 -3.28
CA ARG A 72 14.44 -3.92 -4.11
C ARG A 72 15.70 -4.33 -3.36
N THR A 73 16.36 -3.39 -2.69
CA THR A 73 17.56 -3.68 -1.90
C THR A 73 17.27 -4.68 -0.79
N ILE A 74 16.15 -4.52 -0.09
CA ILE A 74 15.72 -5.46 0.95
C ILE A 74 15.40 -6.82 0.35
N TYR A 75 14.71 -6.85 -0.77
CA TYR A 75 14.39 -8.09 -1.48
C TYR A 75 15.65 -8.90 -1.81
N GLU A 76 16.69 -8.23 -2.28
CA GLU A 76 17.94 -8.89 -2.65
C GLU A 76 18.75 -9.31 -1.42
N ALA A 77 18.77 -8.49 -0.37
CA ALA A 77 19.57 -8.74 0.83
C ALA A 77 18.98 -9.83 1.74
N TYR A 78 17.67 -9.97 1.77
CA TYR A 78 16.99 -10.87 2.70
C TYR A 78 16.14 -11.89 1.94
N SER A 79 16.73 -13.02 1.60
CA SER A 79 16.11 -14.03 0.73
C SER A 79 14.83 -14.67 1.28
N LYS A 80 14.63 -14.62 2.61
CA LYS A 80 13.46 -15.22 3.28
C LYS A 80 12.37 -14.20 3.59
N VAL A 81 12.62 -12.92 3.40
CA VAL A 81 11.63 -11.87 3.62
C VAL A 81 10.70 -11.81 2.41
N GLU A 82 9.41 -11.84 2.68
CA GLU A 82 8.38 -11.91 1.65
C GLU A 82 7.75 -10.55 1.35
N GLY A 83 8.10 -9.54 2.11
CA GLY A 83 7.59 -8.19 1.91
C GLY A 83 8.05 -7.24 3.00
N ILE A 84 7.51 -6.03 2.96
CA ILE A 84 7.85 -4.95 3.89
C ILE A 84 6.58 -4.34 4.44
N TRP A 85 6.55 -4.14 5.75
CA TRP A 85 5.50 -3.41 6.46
C TRP A 85 6.06 -2.04 6.83
N TYR A 86 5.45 -0.96 6.34
CA TYR A 86 6.01 0.38 6.51
C TYR A 86 4.93 1.42 6.83
N PRO A 87 5.31 2.55 7.46
CA PRO A 87 4.36 3.63 7.71
C PRO A 87 4.13 4.42 6.43
N SER A 88 2.86 4.66 6.09
CA SER A 88 2.51 5.51 4.96
C SER A 88 2.87 6.95 5.27
N SER A 89 3.60 7.60 4.35
CA SER A 89 3.87 9.04 4.46
C SER A 89 2.65 9.88 4.12
N MET A 90 1.66 9.29 3.50
CA MET A 90 0.49 10.00 2.97
C MET A 90 -0.71 9.96 3.92
N HIS A 91 -0.72 9.07 4.91
CA HIS A 91 -1.87 8.92 5.82
C HIS A 91 -1.42 8.69 7.26
N GLY A 92 -0.82 9.72 7.88
CA GLY A 92 -0.55 9.75 9.32
C GLY A 92 0.28 8.59 9.88
N GLY A 93 1.11 7.95 9.06
CA GLY A 93 1.89 6.80 9.47
C GLY A 93 1.10 5.50 9.54
N SER A 94 -0.13 5.46 9.02
CA SER A 94 -0.92 4.23 8.94
C SER A 94 -0.19 3.16 8.15
N PRO A 95 -0.32 1.87 8.52
CA PRO A 95 0.47 0.82 7.90
C PRO A 95 0.12 0.60 6.43
N ALA A 96 1.16 0.48 5.63
CA ALA A 96 1.09 0.01 4.26
C ALA A 96 2.09 -1.13 4.10
N LEU A 97 1.95 -1.90 3.03
CA LEU A 97 2.87 -3.00 2.80
C LEU A 97 3.16 -3.17 1.31
N VAL A 98 4.32 -3.72 1.04
CA VAL A 98 4.65 -4.25 -0.28
C VAL A 98 4.91 -5.74 -0.13
N LEU A 99 4.27 -6.54 -0.97
CA LEU A 99 4.51 -7.97 -1.05
C LEU A 99 5.41 -8.25 -2.24
N PHE A 100 6.45 -9.04 -2.00
CA PHE A 100 7.35 -9.49 -3.05
C PHE A 100 6.75 -10.70 -3.79
N GLU A 101 7.33 -11.05 -4.91
CA GLU A 101 6.90 -12.23 -5.69
C GLU A 101 6.96 -13.52 -4.87
N ARG A 102 7.87 -13.60 -3.90
CA ARG A 102 7.96 -14.73 -2.96
C ARG A 102 6.67 -14.98 -2.18
N ALA A 103 5.84 -13.95 -2.01
CA ALA A 103 4.56 -14.04 -1.30
C ALA A 103 3.40 -14.47 -2.21
N GLU A 104 3.64 -14.70 -3.48
CA GLU A 104 2.60 -15.03 -4.46
C GLU A 104 1.73 -16.20 -4.00
N THR A 105 2.34 -17.23 -3.40
CA THR A 105 1.59 -18.38 -2.90
C THR A 105 0.68 -18.09 -1.72
N ALA A 106 0.82 -16.92 -1.09
CA ALA A 106 -0.04 -16.47 0.00
C ALA A 106 -1.26 -15.70 -0.50
N LEU A 107 -1.33 -15.38 -1.78
CA LEU A 107 -2.45 -14.67 -2.37
C LEU A 107 -3.57 -15.64 -2.71
N PRO A 108 -4.85 -15.27 -2.49
CA PRO A 108 -5.96 -16.11 -2.91
C PRO A 108 -6.07 -16.14 -4.45
N SER A 109 -6.70 -17.17 -4.99
CA SER A 109 -6.92 -17.27 -6.43
C SER A 109 -7.90 -16.20 -6.94
N THR A 110 -8.84 -15.79 -6.07
CA THR A 110 -9.80 -14.70 -6.33
C THR A 110 -9.87 -13.78 -5.13
N PRO A 111 -9.87 -12.43 -5.33
CA PRO A 111 -10.06 -11.52 -4.22
C PRO A 111 -11.50 -11.57 -3.69
N ASP A 112 -11.68 -11.23 -2.41
CA ASP A 112 -13.00 -11.13 -1.80
C ASP A 112 -13.80 -9.95 -2.36
N LEU A 113 -13.09 -8.90 -2.78
CA LEU A 113 -13.65 -7.72 -3.43
C LEU A 113 -12.81 -7.40 -4.66
N ASP A 114 -13.47 -7.17 -5.78
CA ASP A 114 -12.82 -6.77 -7.04
C ASP A 114 -13.82 -5.96 -7.86
N MET A 115 -13.74 -4.63 -7.72
CA MET A 115 -14.67 -3.70 -8.35
C MET A 115 -13.94 -2.53 -8.99
N PRO A 116 -14.38 -2.04 -10.15
CA PRO A 116 -13.87 -0.79 -10.68
C PRO A 116 -14.20 0.37 -9.72
N LEU A 117 -13.32 1.34 -9.61
CA LEU A 117 -13.57 2.52 -8.75
C LEU A 117 -14.82 3.28 -9.18
N SER A 118 -15.20 3.18 -10.45
CA SER A 118 -16.41 3.80 -10.99
C SER A 118 -17.71 3.10 -10.56
N HIS A 119 -17.62 1.93 -9.92
CA HIS A 119 -18.81 1.17 -9.50
C HIS A 119 -19.60 1.97 -8.47
N PRO A 120 -20.92 2.18 -8.67
CA PRO A 120 -21.74 2.98 -7.76
C PRO A 120 -21.74 2.48 -6.32
N GLY A 121 -21.57 1.17 -6.12
CA GLY A 121 -21.52 0.56 -4.79
C GLY A 121 -20.33 0.98 -3.95
N LEU A 122 -19.27 1.53 -4.56
CA LEU A 122 -18.09 2.01 -3.84
C LEU A 122 -18.16 3.50 -3.50
N LEU A 123 -19.11 4.24 -4.06
CA LEU A 123 -19.11 5.70 -3.98
C LEU A 123 -19.12 6.20 -2.53
N ALA A 124 -19.99 5.66 -1.68
CA ALA A 124 -20.09 6.10 -0.29
C ALA A 124 -18.78 5.92 0.47
N ASP A 125 -18.13 4.77 0.29
CA ASP A 125 -16.85 4.46 0.95
C ASP A 125 -15.72 5.35 0.44
N LEU A 126 -15.69 5.60 -0.87
CA LEU A 126 -14.68 6.46 -1.48
C LEU A 126 -14.86 7.92 -1.06
N VAL A 127 -16.10 8.41 -0.96
CA VAL A 127 -16.38 9.76 -0.46
C VAL A 127 -15.91 9.89 0.99
N ARG A 128 -16.15 8.90 1.83
CA ARG A 128 -15.72 8.92 3.22
C ARG A 128 -14.19 8.91 3.32
N ALA A 129 -13.53 8.07 2.54
CA ALA A 129 -12.08 8.00 2.52
C ALA A 129 -11.45 9.32 2.03
N ALA A 130 -11.94 9.86 0.92
CA ALA A 130 -11.47 11.13 0.39
C ALA A 130 -11.68 12.28 1.38
N GLY A 131 -12.84 12.31 2.04
CA GLY A 131 -13.15 13.32 3.05
C GLY A 131 -12.20 13.28 4.24
N SER A 132 -11.84 12.09 4.71
CA SER A 132 -10.88 11.94 5.82
C SER A 132 -9.48 12.40 5.46
N LEU A 133 -9.11 12.39 4.19
CA LEU A 133 -7.81 12.81 3.68
C LEU A 133 -7.79 14.28 3.23
N GLY A 134 -8.94 14.92 3.14
CA GLY A 134 -9.05 16.25 2.53
C GLY A 134 -8.86 16.22 1.01
N TYR A 135 -9.10 15.11 0.38
CA TYR A 135 -9.02 14.95 -1.08
C TYR A 135 -10.37 15.25 -1.72
N LEU A 136 -10.32 15.76 -2.95
CA LEU A 136 -11.51 15.89 -3.79
C LEU A 136 -11.84 14.53 -4.41
N ILE A 137 -13.09 14.40 -4.88
CA ILE A 137 -13.54 13.20 -5.58
C ILE A 137 -14.40 13.59 -6.77
N SER A 138 -14.21 12.91 -7.85
CA SER A 138 -15.00 13.08 -9.06
C SER A 138 -15.69 11.79 -9.49
#